data_4f4714022fa58e9846f8bef3ccec64b0
#
_entry.id   4f4714022fa58e9846f8bef3ccec64b0
#
_cell.length_a   1.000
_cell.length_b   1.000
_cell.length_c   1.000
_cell.angle_alpha   90.00
_cell.angle_beta   90.00
_cell.angle_gamma   90.00
#
_symmetry.space_group_name_H-M   'P 1'
#
loop_
_entity.id
_entity.type
_entity.pdbx_description
1 polymer ?
#
loop_
_entity_poly.entity_id
_entity_poly.type
_entity_poly.pdbx_seq_one_letter_code
_entity_poly.pdbx_strand_id
1 'polypeptide(L)'
;MSVRPQTRAGAPAWEDMAVSPWSRFGDDEWRLDIRTSGRRADQNRLRWVVAMPKDARIGIGERAALIHAAKHFLWSMRVDPPAGRKRSSLASLHMKGLILRTLIGWMAIEGLRRFSDIDPSAVDRLCVWLRGRPARNGKARVSPSTVSNYLLAIKDLYRQRTKLSDAPRVDPLPLDTTFEAAGVTRATKGTIPFIPDEVAVAILGEALRWVEEHGETIIEAETIRLRARAIGLATGISRQASYYVRRALRQAHLTGPLGDKLDGAYAV
;
A
#
# COMPACT_ATOMS: atom_id res chain seq x y z
N MET A 1 18.34 -27.96 -13.12
CA MET A 1 18.96 -27.01 -14.08
C MET A 1 18.19 -25.70 -13.99
N SER A 2 18.82 -24.66 -13.41
CA SER A 2 18.20 -23.33 -13.25
C SER A 2 18.49 -22.54 -14.53
N VAL A 3 17.45 -22.28 -15.31
CA VAL A 3 17.55 -21.38 -16.47
C VAL A 3 17.60 -19.96 -15.92
N ARG A 4 18.80 -19.38 -15.83
CA ARG A 4 18.94 -17.92 -15.67
C ARG A 4 18.36 -17.27 -16.92
N PRO A 5 17.47 -16.27 -16.79
CA PRO A 5 17.06 -15.49 -17.95
C PRO A 5 18.31 -14.85 -18.56
N GLN A 6 18.57 -15.12 -19.84
CA GLN A 6 19.63 -14.45 -20.59
C GLN A 6 19.32 -12.96 -20.64
N THR A 7 20.08 -12.17 -19.90
CA THR A 7 20.06 -10.71 -20.00
C THR A 7 20.61 -10.35 -21.40
N ARG A 8 19.76 -9.73 -22.23
CA ARG A 8 20.21 -9.06 -23.46
C ARG A 8 21.29 -8.05 -23.05
N ALA A 9 22.43 -8.11 -23.75
CA ALA A 9 23.52 -7.15 -23.56
C ALA A 9 22.96 -5.72 -23.67
N GLY A 10 23.05 -4.92 -22.57
CA GLY A 10 22.56 -3.55 -22.48
C GLY A 10 21.27 -3.33 -21.68
N ALA A 11 20.59 -4.38 -21.19
CA ALA A 11 19.50 -4.18 -20.24
C ALA A 11 20.05 -3.84 -18.84
N PRO A 12 19.50 -2.83 -18.13
CA PRO A 12 19.94 -2.53 -16.77
C PRO A 12 19.74 -3.75 -15.87
N ALA A 13 20.68 -3.95 -14.93
CA ALA A 13 20.51 -4.98 -13.91
C ALA A 13 19.18 -4.75 -13.18
N TRP A 14 18.53 -5.83 -12.73
CA TRP A 14 17.23 -5.74 -12.04
C TRP A 14 17.26 -4.75 -10.87
N GLU A 15 18.36 -4.73 -10.15
CA GLU A 15 18.59 -3.86 -9.00
C GLU A 15 18.51 -2.38 -9.35
N ASP A 16 18.88 -2.01 -10.58
CA ASP A 16 18.92 -0.62 -11.06
C ASP A 16 17.59 -0.13 -11.64
N MET A 17 16.60 -1.00 -11.79
CA MET A 17 15.31 -0.61 -12.35
C MET A 17 14.56 0.36 -11.42
N ALA A 18 14.10 1.49 -11.97
CA ALA A 18 13.38 2.49 -11.20
C ALA A 18 11.98 1.99 -10.82
N VAL A 19 11.70 1.92 -9.52
CA VAL A 19 10.37 1.63 -8.95
C VAL A 19 9.55 2.91 -8.81
N SER A 20 10.23 4.01 -8.54
CA SER A 20 9.68 5.35 -8.44
C SER A 20 10.77 6.37 -8.82
N PRO A 21 10.45 7.68 -8.90
CA PRO A 21 11.47 8.71 -9.11
C PRO A 21 12.59 8.71 -8.05
N TRP A 22 12.37 8.11 -6.89
CA TRP A 22 13.30 8.15 -5.75
C TRP A 22 13.78 6.79 -5.29
N SER A 23 13.40 5.71 -5.95
CA SER A 23 13.77 4.36 -5.51
C SER A 23 13.98 3.41 -6.67
N ARG A 24 15.01 2.57 -6.52
CA ARG A 24 15.33 1.47 -7.40
C ARG A 24 14.86 0.15 -6.81
N PHE A 25 14.78 -0.88 -7.64
CA PHE A 25 14.35 -2.22 -7.22
C PHE A 25 15.25 -2.79 -6.11
N GLY A 26 16.56 -2.58 -6.20
CA GLY A 26 17.54 -3.05 -5.22
C GLY A 26 17.44 -2.39 -3.85
N ASP A 27 16.87 -1.19 -3.75
CA ASP A 27 16.87 -0.41 -2.52
C ASP A 27 16.19 -1.13 -1.35
N ASP A 28 16.73 -0.98 -0.15
CA ASP A 28 16.12 -1.49 1.09
C ASP A 28 14.86 -0.73 1.51
N GLU A 29 14.62 0.43 0.95
CA GLU A 29 13.43 1.23 1.15
C GLU A 29 12.89 1.76 -0.18
N TRP A 30 11.66 1.41 -0.50
CA TRP A 30 10.96 1.99 -1.63
C TRP A 30 10.12 3.19 -1.18
N ARG A 31 10.43 4.37 -1.71
CA ARG A 31 9.64 5.58 -1.56
C ARG A 31 8.68 5.67 -2.74
N LEU A 32 7.40 5.40 -2.49
CA LEU A 32 6.38 5.37 -3.53
C LEU A 32 5.72 6.75 -3.64
N ASP A 33 5.53 7.26 -4.89
CA ASP A 33 4.79 8.50 -5.13
C ASP A 33 3.28 8.25 -5.02
N ILE A 34 2.78 8.17 -3.79
CA ILE A 34 1.36 8.00 -3.54
C ILE A 34 0.76 9.38 -3.26
N ARG A 35 0.12 9.94 -4.28
CA ARG A 35 -0.58 11.22 -4.19
C ARG A 35 -1.99 10.99 -3.64
N THR A 36 -2.12 10.97 -2.33
CA THR A 36 -3.42 10.91 -1.65
C THR A 36 -3.49 12.08 -0.67
N SER A 37 -4.58 12.83 -0.74
CA SER A 37 -4.84 13.94 0.19
C SER A 37 -4.75 13.45 1.64
N GLY A 38 -4.10 14.21 2.51
CA GLY A 38 -3.95 13.89 3.93
C GLY A 38 -2.90 12.84 4.28
N ARG A 39 -2.24 12.19 3.31
CA ARG A 39 -1.20 11.19 3.59
C ARG A 39 0.16 11.84 3.78
N ARG A 40 0.85 11.52 4.87
CA ARG A 40 2.21 12.00 5.14
C ARG A 40 3.22 11.30 4.23
N ALA A 41 4.30 12.00 3.87
CA ALA A 41 5.35 11.45 2.99
C ALA A 41 6.04 10.20 3.58
N ASP A 42 6.14 10.10 4.90
CA ASP A 42 6.70 8.94 5.61
C ASP A 42 5.81 7.69 5.50
N GLN A 43 4.51 7.86 5.31
CA GLN A 43 3.55 6.76 5.10
C GLN A 43 3.63 6.13 3.70
N ASN A 44 4.41 6.73 2.79
CA ASN A 44 4.62 6.22 1.44
C ASN A 44 5.89 5.38 1.32
N ARG A 45 6.52 5.02 2.44
CA ARG A 45 7.76 4.25 2.48
C ARG A 45 7.47 2.78 2.74
N LEU A 46 8.01 1.91 1.90
CA LEU A 46 7.99 0.47 2.09
C LEU A 46 9.42 0.00 2.39
N ARG A 47 9.69 -0.27 3.66
CA ARG A 47 11.00 -0.77 4.10
C ARG A 47 11.05 -2.28 3.95
N TRP A 48 12.09 -2.77 3.30
CA TRP A 48 12.33 -4.21 3.09
C TRP A 48 13.17 -4.85 4.17
N VAL A 49 13.82 -4.06 5.00
CA VAL A 49 14.47 -4.58 6.20
C VAL A 49 13.39 -5.04 7.17
N VAL A 50 13.17 -6.35 7.21
CA VAL A 50 12.22 -7.01 8.11
C VAL A 50 13.03 -7.61 9.26
N ALA A 51 12.72 -7.21 10.50
CA ALA A 51 13.35 -7.85 11.66
C ALA A 51 12.98 -9.34 11.69
N MET A 52 13.97 -10.18 12.02
CA MET A 52 13.70 -11.60 12.24
C MET A 52 12.93 -11.79 13.55
N PRO A 53 11.83 -12.55 13.56
CA PRO A 53 11.21 -12.99 14.79
C PRO A 53 12.22 -13.76 15.66
N LYS A 54 12.08 -13.71 16.98
CA LYS A 54 12.97 -14.42 17.90
C LYS A 54 12.90 -15.95 17.75
N ASP A 55 11.74 -16.45 17.31
CA ASP A 55 11.40 -17.82 17.07
C ASP A 55 11.53 -18.25 15.59
N ALA A 56 12.24 -17.46 14.79
CA ALA A 56 12.46 -17.76 13.38
C ALA A 56 13.24 -19.07 13.18
N ARG A 57 12.74 -19.89 12.25
CA ARG A 57 13.33 -21.19 11.87
C ARG A 57 14.04 -21.15 10.52
N ILE A 58 14.19 -19.97 9.91
CA ILE A 58 14.92 -19.78 8.66
C ILE A 58 16.10 -18.84 8.87
N GLY A 59 17.12 -18.96 8.00
CA GLY A 59 18.32 -18.14 8.05
C GLY A 59 18.15 -16.77 7.37
N ILE A 60 19.20 -15.94 7.52
CA ILE A 60 19.24 -14.60 6.92
C ILE A 60 19.19 -14.68 5.39
N GLY A 61 19.91 -15.66 4.77
CA GLY A 61 19.93 -15.84 3.33
C GLY A 61 18.57 -16.23 2.74
N GLU A 62 17.84 -17.12 3.43
CA GLU A 62 16.48 -17.53 3.01
C GLU A 62 15.50 -16.37 3.11
N ARG A 63 15.60 -15.58 4.18
CA ARG A 63 14.81 -14.34 4.31
C ARG A 63 15.11 -13.35 3.20
N ALA A 64 16.38 -13.16 2.83
CA ALA A 64 16.78 -12.28 1.74
C ALA A 64 16.17 -12.74 0.40
N ALA A 65 16.16 -14.07 0.16
CA ALA A 65 15.52 -14.64 -1.02
C ALA A 65 14.01 -14.40 -1.05
N LEU A 66 13.31 -14.54 0.08
CA LEU A 66 11.89 -14.23 0.21
C LEU A 66 11.60 -12.74 -0.05
N ILE A 67 12.43 -11.83 0.48
CA ILE A 67 12.31 -10.40 0.24
C ILE A 67 12.49 -10.09 -1.24
N HIS A 68 13.50 -10.68 -1.89
CA HIS A 68 13.74 -10.49 -3.33
C HIS A 68 12.54 -10.99 -4.15
N ALA A 69 12.01 -12.18 -3.85
CA ALA A 69 10.84 -12.71 -4.52
C ALA A 69 9.60 -11.84 -4.31
N ALA A 70 9.40 -11.29 -3.11
CA ALA A 70 8.31 -10.35 -2.81
C ALA A 70 8.44 -9.04 -3.60
N LYS A 71 9.66 -8.49 -3.71
CA LYS A 71 9.95 -7.32 -4.56
C LYS A 71 9.61 -7.61 -6.02
N HIS A 72 10.04 -8.76 -6.52
CA HIS A 72 9.78 -9.18 -7.90
C HIS A 72 8.28 -9.33 -8.18
N PHE A 73 7.54 -9.95 -7.25
CA PHE A 73 6.09 -10.03 -7.35
C PHE A 73 5.42 -8.66 -7.43
N LEU A 74 5.75 -7.74 -6.53
CA LEU A 74 5.16 -6.39 -6.56
C LEU A 74 5.49 -5.67 -7.87
N TRP A 75 6.72 -5.80 -8.34
CA TRP A 75 7.14 -5.23 -9.60
C TRP A 75 6.35 -5.81 -10.77
N SER A 76 6.19 -7.13 -10.83
CA SER A 76 5.41 -7.79 -11.87
C SER A 76 3.95 -7.32 -11.90
N MET A 77 3.34 -7.11 -10.73
CA MET A 77 1.98 -6.54 -10.62
C MET A 77 1.85 -5.11 -11.17
N ARG A 78 2.96 -4.40 -11.26
CA ARG A 78 3.03 -3.02 -11.80
C ARG A 78 3.27 -2.99 -13.29
N VAL A 79 4.23 -3.79 -13.78
CA VAL A 79 4.71 -3.72 -15.17
C VAL A 79 4.04 -4.74 -16.08
N ASP A 80 3.74 -5.92 -15.55
CA ASP A 80 3.15 -7.04 -16.28
C ASP A 80 2.12 -7.80 -15.41
N PRO A 81 0.95 -7.19 -15.12
CA PRO A 81 -0.06 -7.80 -14.28
C PRO A 81 -0.65 -9.07 -14.93
N PRO A 82 -1.38 -9.90 -14.16
CA PRO A 82 -2.11 -11.03 -14.71
C PRO A 82 -3.06 -10.60 -15.83
N ALA A 83 -3.28 -11.48 -16.82
CA ALA A 83 -4.19 -11.23 -17.93
C ALA A 83 -5.57 -10.76 -17.41
N GLY A 84 -6.13 -9.75 -18.07
CA GLY A 84 -7.41 -9.15 -17.69
C GLY A 84 -7.38 -8.25 -16.45
N ARG A 85 -6.23 -8.05 -15.82
CA ARG A 85 -6.09 -7.16 -14.65
C ARG A 85 -5.41 -5.83 -15.00
N LYS A 86 -5.88 -4.75 -14.39
CA LYS A 86 -5.22 -3.43 -14.49
C LYS A 86 -3.90 -3.45 -13.69
N ARG A 87 -2.95 -2.64 -14.14
CA ARG A 87 -1.70 -2.38 -13.40
C ARG A 87 -2.00 -1.89 -11.99
N SER A 88 -1.30 -2.45 -11.01
CA SER A 88 -1.47 -2.04 -9.61
C SER A 88 -1.04 -0.59 -9.41
N SER A 89 -1.85 0.19 -8.70
CA SER A 89 -1.47 1.53 -8.27
C SER A 89 -0.34 1.47 -7.23
N LEU A 90 0.43 2.55 -7.07
CA LEU A 90 1.48 2.62 -6.05
C LEU A 90 0.93 2.44 -4.64
N ALA A 91 -0.29 2.93 -4.37
CA ALA A 91 -0.97 2.70 -3.10
C ALA A 91 -1.28 1.22 -2.87
N SER A 92 -1.75 0.51 -3.90
CA SER A 92 -1.99 -0.94 -3.84
C SER A 92 -0.70 -1.73 -3.64
N LEU A 93 0.40 -1.34 -4.30
CA LEU A 93 1.72 -1.94 -4.11
C LEU A 93 2.21 -1.75 -2.68
N HIS A 94 2.05 -0.55 -2.11
CA HIS A 94 2.42 -0.27 -0.73
C HIS A 94 1.67 -1.19 0.24
N MET A 95 0.34 -1.28 0.11
CA MET A 95 -0.47 -2.15 0.97
C MET A 95 -0.10 -3.62 0.83
N LYS A 96 0.07 -4.12 -0.41
CA LYS A 96 0.54 -5.50 -0.65
C LYS A 96 1.95 -5.72 -0.08
N GLY A 97 2.85 -4.76 -0.19
CA GLY A 97 4.18 -4.85 0.40
C GLY A 97 4.17 -4.97 1.93
N LEU A 98 3.29 -4.24 2.62
CA LEU A 98 3.11 -4.39 4.07
C LEU A 98 2.58 -5.79 4.44
N ILE A 99 1.65 -6.34 3.64
CA ILE A 99 1.14 -7.69 3.80
C ILE A 99 2.26 -8.71 3.61
N LEU A 100 3.04 -8.61 2.53
CA LEU A 100 4.15 -9.52 2.24
C LEU A 100 5.22 -9.50 3.34
N ARG A 101 5.56 -8.34 3.88
CA ARG A 101 6.49 -8.26 5.01
C ARG A 101 6.01 -9.05 6.23
N THR A 102 4.72 -8.95 6.54
CA THR A 102 4.12 -9.70 7.65
C THR A 102 4.08 -11.20 7.32
N LEU A 103 3.75 -11.55 6.08
CA LEU A 103 3.75 -12.94 5.59
C LEU A 103 5.14 -13.56 5.69
N ILE A 104 6.20 -12.85 5.27
CA ILE A 104 7.60 -13.31 5.40
C ILE A 104 7.95 -13.55 6.87
N GLY A 105 7.52 -12.67 7.79
CA GLY A 105 7.71 -12.87 9.23
C GLY A 105 7.03 -14.15 9.74
N TRP A 106 5.80 -14.42 9.31
CA TRP A 106 5.11 -15.65 9.64
C TRP A 106 5.79 -16.90 9.02
N MET A 107 6.18 -16.81 7.75
CA MET A 107 6.92 -17.89 7.08
C MET A 107 8.22 -18.21 7.81
N ALA A 108 8.89 -17.19 8.35
CA ALA A 108 10.09 -17.41 9.15
C ALA A 108 9.83 -18.22 10.43
N ILE A 109 8.70 -18.00 11.10
CA ILE A 109 8.28 -18.75 12.29
C ILE A 109 7.91 -20.20 11.91
N GLU A 110 7.18 -20.37 10.82
CA GLU A 110 6.76 -21.70 10.32
C GLU A 110 7.91 -22.52 9.71
N GLY A 111 9.06 -21.88 9.41
CA GLY A 111 10.19 -22.52 8.73
C GLY A 111 10.01 -22.68 7.23
N LEU A 112 9.07 -21.93 6.62
CA LEU A 112 8.87 -21.88 5.17
C LEU A 112 9.95 -21.02 4.54
N ARG A 113 10.74 -21.59 3.61
CA ARG A 113 11.93 -20.95 3.05
C ARG A 113 11.66 -20.24 1.72
N ARG A 114 10.56 -20.61 1.05
CA ARG A 114 10.15 -20.12 -0.27
C ARG A 114 8.64 -19.91 -0.33
N PHE A 115 8.19 -19.04 -1.19
CA PHE A 115 6.74 -18.93 -1.47
C PHE A 115 6.18 -20.21 -2.10
N SER A 116 7.00 -20.99 -2.79
CA SER A 116 6.63 -22.30 -3.33
C SER A 116 6.32 -23.34 -2.25
N ASP A 117 6.65 -23.10 -0.98
CA ASP A 117 6.33 -23.95 0.15
C ASP A 117 4.92 -23.69 0.69
N ILE A 118 4.23 -22.66 0.19
CA ILE A 118 2.87 -22.34 0.59
C ILE A 118 1.91 -23.24 -0.16
N ASP A 119 1.36 -24.21 0.55
CA ASP A 119 0.28 -25.11 0.13
C ASP A 119 -1.03 -24.79 0.87
N PRO A 120 -2.16 -25.45 0.59
CA PRO A 120 -3.42 -25.25 1.30
C PRO A 120 -3.30 -25.42 2.82
N SER A 121 -2.52 -26.40 3.29
CA SER A 121 -2.30 -26.64 4.73
C SER A 121 -1.55 -25.46 5.39
N ALA A 122 -0.58 -24.88 4.70
CA ALA A 122 0.10 -23.66 5.17
C ALA A 122 -0.87 -22.48 5.24
N VAL A 123 -1.81 -22.36 4.30
CA VAL A 123 -2.85 -21.33 4.33
C VAL A 123 -3.75 -21.48 5.55
N ASP A 124 -4.15 -22.69 5.91
CA ASP A 124 -4.95 -22.93 7.12
C ASP A 124 -4.22 -22.49 8.38
N ARG A 125 -2.91 -22.85 8.51
CA ARG A 125 -2.08 -22.41 9.64
C ARG A 125 -1.93 -20.89 9.66
N LEU A 126 -1.77 -20.24 8.49
CA LEU A 126 -1.74 -18.79 8.40
C LEU A 126 -3.04 -18.15 8.90
N CYS A 127 -4.19 -18.71 8.52
CA CYS A 127 -5.50 -18.22 8.97
C CYS A 127 -5.62 -18.31 10.51
N VAL A 128 -5.21 -19.42 11.10
CA VAL A 128 -5.20 -19.59 12.56
C VAL A 128 -4.27 -18.54 13.20
N TRP A 129 -3.06 -18.40 12.71
CA TRP A 129 -2.09 -17.45 13.23
C TRP A 129 -2.58 -15.99 13.13
N LEU A 130 -3.15 -15.60 11.99
CA LEU A 130 -3.69 -14.23 11.79
C LEU A 130 -4.84 -13.95 12.76
N ARG A 131 -5.76 -14.90 12.95
CA ARG A 131 -6.90 -14.75 13.85
C ARG A 131 -6.48 -14.65 15.32
N GLY A 132 -5.35 -15.27 15.69
CA GLY A 132 -4.76 -15.19 17.03
C GLY A 132 -4.06 -13.87 17.33
N ARG A 133 -3.75 -13.04 16.31
CA ARG A 133 -3.02 -11.80 16.51
C ARG A 133 -3.92 -10.66 17.01
N PRO A 134 -3.38 -9.82 17.91
CA PRO A 134 -4.04 -8.56 18.23
C PRO A 134 -4.05 -7.65 16.99
N ALA A 135 -5.13 -6.90 16.80
CA ALA A 135 -5.16 -5.85 15.80
C ALA A 135 -4.14 -4.76 16.15
N ARG A 136 -3.73 -3.98 15.15
CA ARG A 136 -2.72 -2.92 15.31
C ARG A 136 -3.05 -1.90 16.39
N ASN A 137 -4.32 -1.72 16.72
CA ASN A 137 -4.79 -0.85 17.80
C ASN A 137 -4.78 -1.50 19.20
N GLY A 138 -4.35 -2.75 19.31
CA GLY A 138 -4.28 -3.52 20.56
C GLY A 138 -5.62 -3.91 21.18
N LYS A 139 -6.75 -3.46 20.65
CA LYS A 139 -8.08 -3.58 21.29
C LYS A 139 -8.94 -4.72 20.74
N ALA A 140 -8.60 -5.30 19.59
CA ALA A 140 -9.39 -6.33 18.94
C ALA A 140 -8.51 -7.34 18.22
N ARG A 141 -9.07 -8.46 17.83
CA ARG A 141 -8.43 -9.41 16.92
C ARG A 141 -8.40 -8.86 15.50
N VAL A 142 -7.50 -9.40 14.68
CA VAL A 142 -7.45 -9.09 13.24
C VAL A 142 -8.81 -9.40 12.60
N SER A 143 -9.36 -8.44 11.85
CA SER A 143 -10.66 -8.61 11.21
C SER A 143 -10.62 -9.64 10.09
N PRO A 144 -11.73 -10.36 9.81
CA PRO A 144 -11.81 -11.30 8.70
C PRO A 144 -11.46 -10.67 7.35
N SER A 145 -11.84 -9.41 7.10
CA SER A 145 -11.47 -8.69 5.89
C SER A 145 -9.95 -8.48 5.78
N THR A 146 -9.26 -8.28 6.90
CA THR A 146 -7.80 -8.22 6.92
C THR A 146 -7.20 -9.59 6.58
N VAL A 147 -7.72 -10.69 7.15
CA VAL A 147 -7.29 -12.05 6.79
C VAL A 147 -7.48 -12.29 5.29
N SER A 148 -8.65 -11.94 4.74
CA SER A 148 -8.93 -12.04 3.31
C SER A 148 -7.89 -11.32 2.43
N ASN A 149 -7.39 -10.16 2.87
CA ASN A 149 -6.35 -9.43 2.14
C ASN A 149 -5.00 -10.19 2.09
N TYR A 150 -4.64 -10.93 3.16
CA TYR A 150 -3.46 -11.81 3.14
C TYR A 150 -3.65 -12.97 2.16
N LEU A 151 -4.81 -13.60 2.19
CA LEU A 151 -5.15 -14.70 1.28
C LEU A 151 -5.17 -14.24 -0.17
N LEU A 152 -5.70 -13.03 -0.43
CA LEU A 152 -5.67 -12.44 -1.76
C LEU A 152 -4.24 -12.20 -2.26
N ALA A 153 -3.33 -11.77 -1.38
CA ALA A 153 -1.93 -11.59 -1.77
C ALA A 153 -1.27 -12.92 -2.17
N ILE A 154 -1.54 -14.02 -1.44
CA ILE A 154 -1.04 -15.36 -1.76
C ILE A 154 -1.67 -15.86 -3.07
N LYS A 155 -2.98 -15.67 -3.27
CA LYS A 155 -3.65 -16.04 -4.51
C LYS A 155 -3.15 -15.24 -5.72
N ASP A 156 -2.79 -13.98 -5.53
CA ASP A 156 -2.18 -13.16 -6.58
C ASP A 156 -0.73 -13.61 -6.87
N LEU A 157 0.06 -14.03 -5.87
CA LEU A 157 1.36 -14.69 -6.08
C LEU A 157 1.19 -15.96 -6.95
N TYR A 158 0.23 -16.83 -6.62
CA TYR A 158 -0.07 -18.01 -7.42
C TYR A 158 -0.47 -17.68 -8.86
N ARG A 159 -1.29 -16.65 -9.06
CA ARG A 159 -1.69 -16.19 -10.41
C ARG A 159 -0.53 -15.70 -11.25
N GLN A 160 0.49 -15.12 -10.62
CA GLN A 160 1.71 -14.65 -11.28
C GLN A 160 2.81 -15.72 -11.38
N ARG A 161 2.59 -16.95 -10.93
CA ARG A 161 3.63 -18.00 -10.80
C ARG A 161 4.45 -18.25 -12.05
N THR A 162 3.87 -18.10 -13.23
CA THR A 162 4.57 -18.32 -14.51
C THR A 162 5.60 -17.23 -14.81
N LYS A 163 5.52 -16.09 -14.12
CA LYS A 163 6.39 -14.92 -14.30
C LYS A 163 7.39 -14.74 -13.15
N LEU A 164 7.22 -15.52 -12.08
CA LEU A 164 8.02 -15.41 -10.87
C LEU A 164 8.95 -16.60 -10.72
N SER A 165 10.14 -16.35 -10.19
CA SER A 165 11.11 -17.40 -9.85
C SER A 165 10.70 -18.21 -8.62
N ASP A 166 9.84 -17.63 -7.75
CA ASP A 166 9.35 -18.27 -6.54
C ASP A 166 7.89 -17.83 -6.29
N ALA A 167 6.99 -18.81 -6.30
CA ALA A 167 5.56 -18.62 -6.07
C ALA A 167 4.93 -19.96 -5.66
N PRO A 168 3.73 -19.98 -5.05
CA PRO A 168 3.00 -21.21 -4.76
C PRO A 168 2.86 -22.09 -6.00
N ARG A 169 3.15 -23.40 -5.86
CA ARG A 169 3.12 -24.35 -6.96
C ARG A 169 1.71 -24.85 -7.26
N VAL A 170 0.91 -24.98 -6.20
CA VAL A 170 -0.51 -25.39 -6.27
C VAL A 170 -1.39 -24.21 -5.89
N ASP A 171 -2.68 -24.27 -6.30
CA ASP A 171 -3.63 -23.24 -5.86
C ASP A 171 -3.74 -23.29 -4.33
N PRO A 172 -3.39 -22.22 -3.63
CA PRO A 172 -3.43 -22.19 -2.17
C PRO A 172 -4.86 -22.19 -1.60
N LEU A 173 -5.86 -21.90 -2.44
CA LEU A 173 -7.28 -21.87 -2.10
C LEU A 173 -8.10 -22.50 -3.24
N PRO A 174 -8.03 -23.86 -3.37
CA PRO A 174 -8.63 -24.54 -4.51
C PRO A 174 -10.17 -24.55 -4.47
N LEU A 175 -10.76 -24.56 -3.29
CA LEU A 175 -12.20 -24.75 -3.08
C LEU A 175 -12.91 -23.48 -2.63
N ASP A 176 -12.19 -22.57 -1.96
CA ASP A 176 -12.78 -21.43 -1.29
C ASP A 176 -12.45 -20.09 -2.00
N THR A 177 -13.34 -19.14 -1.86
CA THR A 177 -12.98 -17.75 -2.08
C THR A 177 -12.13 -17.25 -0.91
N THR A 178 -11.35 -16.15 -1.13
CA THR A 178 -10.55 -15.56 -0.05
C THR A 178 -11.41 -15.06 1.13
N PHE A 179 -12.68 -14.76 0.89
CA PHE A 179 -13.63 -14.35 1.94
C PHE A 179 -14.12 -15.53 2.75
N GLU A 180 -14.51 -16.63 2.12
CA GLU A 180 -14.94 -17.86 2.80
C GLU A 180 -13.83 -18.43 3.66
N ALA A 181 -12.64 -18.60 3.10
CA ALA A 181 -11.47 -19.06 3.84
C ALA A 181 -11.09 -18.15 5.01
N ALA A 182 -11.35 -16.83 4.89
CA ALA A 182 -11.16 -15.89 5.99
C ALA A 182 -12.24 -15.99 7.07
N GLY A 183 -13.30 -16.80 6.86
CA GLY A 183 -14.45 -16.87 7.76
C GLY A 183 -15.35 -15.63 7.68
N VAL A 184 -15.26 -14.90 6.58
CA VAL A 184 -16.26 -13.92 6.24
C VAL A 184 -17.44 -14.68 5.65
N THR A 185 -18.39 -15.07 6.49
CA THR A 185 -19.74 -15.31 5.97
C THR A 185 -20.11 -14.07 5.18
N ARG A 186 -20.57 -14.21 3.94
CA ARG A 186 -21.15 -13.10 3.18
C ARG A 186 -22.09 -12.40 4.16
N ALA A 187 -21.61 -11.36 4.81
CA ALA A 187 -22.47 -10.46 5.50
C ALA A 187 -23.50 -10.11 4.43
N THR A 188 -24.72 -10.56 4.64
CA THR A 188 -25.89 -10.01 3.99
C THR A 188 -25.58 -8.56 3.81
N LYS A 189 -25.33 -8.15 2.55
CA LYS A 189 -24.88 -6.83 2.12
C LYS A 189 -24.90 -5.88 3.30
N GLY A 190 -23.72 -5.61 3.88
CA GLY A 190 -23.62 -4.66 4.98
C GLY A 190 -24.15 -3.38 4.40
N THR A 191 -25.36 -3.20 4.62
CA THR A 191 -26.12 -2.07 4.18
C THR A 191 -25.54 -0.91 4.99
N ILE A 192 -24.57 -0.23 4.38
CA ILE A 192 -24.55 1.21 4.60
C ILE A 192 -26.02 1.59 4.32
N PRO A 193 -26.78 2.03 5.32
CA PRO A 193 -28.17 2.35 5.10
C PRO A 193 -28.21 3.27 3.90
N PHE A 194 -29.04 2.94 2.92
CA PHE A 194 -29.24 3.80 1.77
C PHE A 194 -29.57 5.18 2.33
N ILE A 195 -28.75 6.16 2.00
CA ILE A 195 -29.06 7.54 2.35
C ILE A 195 -30.36 7.84 1.60
N PRO A 196 -31.44 8.25 2.27
CA PRO A 196 -32.68 8.63 1.60
C PRO A 196 -32.37 9.62 0.48
N ASP A 197 -33.06 9.50 -0.65
CA ASP A 197 -32.77 10.32 -1.84
C ASP A 197 -32.87 11.82 -1.52
N GLU A 198 -33.78 12.23 -0.66
CA GLU A 198 -33.93 13.62 -0.24
C GLU A 198 -32.69 14.14 0.48
N VAL A 199 -32.06 13.29 1.30
CA VAL A 199 -30.81 13.63 2.01
C VAL A 199 -29.65 13.61 1.04
N ALA A 200 -29.61 12.65 0.12
CA ALA A 200 -28.55 12.56 -0.90
C ALA A 200 -28.58 13.77 -1.84
N VAL A 201 -29.78 14.18 -2.28
CA VAL A 201 -29.96 15.37 -3.14
C VAL A 201 -29.58 16.65 -2.39
N ALA A 202 -29.97 16.79 -1.12
CA ALA A 202 -29.60 17.94 -0.31
C ALA A 202 -28.07 18.04 -0.12
N ILE A 203 -27.39 16.92 0.19
CA ILE A 203 -25.93 16.88 0.32
C ILE A 203 -25.25 17.21 -1.02
N LEU A 204 -25.74 16.65 -2.13
CA LEU A 204 -25.21 16.93 -3.46
C LEU A 204 -25.39 18.40 -3.85
N GLY A 205 -26.58 18.95 -3.62
CA GLY A 205 -26.86 20.38 -3.87
C GLY A 205 -25.92 21.30 -3.08
N GLU A 206 -25.72 21.00 -1.80
CA GLU A 206 -24.80 21.76 -0.96
C GLU A 206 -23.34 21.61 -1.42
N ALA A 207 -22.93 20.40 -1.79
CA ALA A 207 -21.59 20.16 -2.32
C ALA A 207 -21.34 20.91 -3.65
N LEU A 208 -22.32 20.92 -4.55
CA LEU A 208 -22.24 21.65 -5.81
C LEU A 208 -22.15 23.17 -5.55
N ARG A 209 -23.03 23.71 -4.71
CA ARG A 209 -23.00 25.11 -4.31
C ARG A 209 -21.63 25.47 -3.71
N TRP A 210 -21.08 24.61 -2.85
CA TRP A 210 -19.76 24.82 -2.26
C TRP A 210 -18.64 24.87 -3.32
N VAL A 211 -18.72 24.02 -4.34
CA VAL A 211 -17.77 24.01 -5.46
C VAL A 211 -17.90 25.28 -6.30
N GLU A 212 -19.13 25.71 -6.59
CA GLU A 212 -19.40 26.94 -7.37
C GLU A 212 -18.95 28.20 -6.63
N GLU A 213 -19.24 28.30 -5.34
CA GLU A 213 -18.91 29.49 -4.52
C GLU A 213 -17.42 29.56 -4.14
N HIS A 214 -16.77 28.40 -3.93
CA HIS A 214 -15.43 28.36 -3.34
C HIS A 214 -14.39 27.63 -4.20
N GLY A 215 -14.77 27.09 -5.35
CA GLY A 215 -13.88 26.27 -6.19
C GLY A 215 -12.63 27.02 -6.63
N GLU A 216 -12.77 28.26 -7.08
CA GLU A 216 -11.64 29.10 -7.48
C GLU A 216 -10.69 29.40 -6.32
N THR A 217 -11.22 29.74 -5.15
CA THR A 217 -10.42 29.98 -3.94
C THR A 217 -9.66 28.73 -3.50
N ILE A 218 -10.28 27.55 -3.63
CA ILE A 218 -9.63 26.25 -3.31
C ILE A 218 -8.48 25.98 -4.30
N ILE A 219 -8.70 26.22 -5.58
CA ILE A 219 -7.68 26.04 -6.63
C ILE A 219 -6.51 26.99 -6.41
N GLU A 220 -6.79 28.24 -6.07
CA GLU A 220 -5.78 29.25 -5.74
C GLU A 220 -4.96 28.82 -4.51
N ALA A 221 -5.62 28.47 -3.41
CA ALA A 221 -4.98 27.96 -2.19
C ALA A 221 -4.08 26.75 -2.46
N GLU A 222 -4.54 25.80 -3.26
CA GLU A 222 -3.75 24.62 -3.63
C GLU A 222 -2.54 25.00 -4.51
N THR A 223 -2.72 25.95 -5.42
CA THR A 223 -1.64 26.46 -6.27
C THR A 223 -0.55 27.13 -5.43
N ILE A 224 -0.94 27.98 -4.47
CA ILE A 224 -0.03 28.62 -3.52
C ILE A 224 0.69 27.57 -2.68
N ARG A 225 -0.04 26.57 -2.19
CA ARG A 225 0.52 25.47 -1.41
C ARG A 225 1.57 24.68 -2.19
N LEU A 226 1.28 24.37 -3.47
CA LEU A 226 2.22 23.63 -4.34
C LEU A 226 3.48 24.43 -4.62
N ARG A 227 3.36 25.73 -4.94
CA ARG A 227 4.49 26.63 -5.16
C ARG A 227 5.37 26.76 -3.92
N ALA A 228 4.75 27.03 -2.77
CA ALA A 228 5.48 27.17 -1.50
C ALA A 228 6.17 25.87 -1.08
N ARG A 229 5.53 24.70 -1.34
CA ARG A 229 6.15 23.40 -1.12
C ARG A 229 7.36 23.16 -2.03
N ALA A 230 7.28 23.55 -3.30
CA ALA A 230 8.41 23.44 -4.23
C ALA A 230 9.60 24.25 -3.76
N ILE A 231 9.39 25.50 -3.31
CA ILE A 231 10.42 26.37 -2.74
C ILE A 231 11.02 25.72 -1.49
N GLY A 232 10.19 25.24 -0.57
CA GLY A 232 10.65 24.58 0.66
C GLY A 232 11.45 23.30 0.41
N LEU A 233 11.13 22.54 -0.63
CA LEU A 233 11.89 21.35 -1.03
C LEU A 233 13.23 21.71 -1.68
N ALA A 234 13.29 22.81 -2.45
CA ALA A 234 14.52 23.30 -3.07
C ALA A 234 15.56 23.74 -2.02
N THR A 235 15.13 24.12 -0.81
CA THR A 235 16.04 24.46 0.31
C THR A 235 16.64 23.25 1.02
N GLY A 236 16.25 22.00 0.64
CA GLY A 236 16.78 20.76 1.19
C GLY A 236 16.30 20.40 2.61
N ILE A 237 15.49 21.24 3.27
CA ILE A 237 15.04 21.02 4.64
C ILE A 237 13.53 20.79 4.68
N SER A 238 13.12 19.54 4.86
CA SER A 238 11.71 19.12 4.89
C SER A 238 10.81 19.90 5.89
N ARG A 239 11.37 20.33 7.03
CA ARG A 239 10.64 21.14 8.01
C ARG A 239 10.35 22.55 7.51
N GLN A 240 11.22 23.11 6.67
CA GLN A 240 11.02 24.46 6.09
C GLN A 240 9.90 24.46 5.04
N ALA A 241 9.66 23.36 4.33
CA ALA A 241 8.55 23.27 3.37
C ALA A 241 7.20 23.59 4.03
N SER A 242 6.95 23.08 5.23
CA SER A 242 5.73 23.37 5.99
C SER A 242 5.66 24.82 6.45
N TYR A 243 6.79 25.43 6.81
CA TYR A 243 6.85 26.84 7.16
C TYR A 243 6.52 27.75 5.98
N TYR A 244 7.11 27.49 4.80
CA TYR A 244 6.82 28.29 3.59
C TYR A 244 5.36 28.16 3.15
N VAL A 245 4.78 26.96 3.25
CA VAL A 245 3.36 26.77 2.94
C VAL A 245 2.48 27.60 3.87
N ARG A 246 2.71 27.53 5.19
CA ARG A 246 1.94 28.31 6.18
C ARG A 246 2.08 29.81 5.92
N ARG A 247 3.30 30.31 5.68
CA ARG A 247 3.55 31.70 5.41
C ARG A 247 2.85 32.17 4.12
N ALA A 248 2.93 31.40 3.04
CA ALA A 248 2.31 31.74 1.77
C ALA A 248 0.78 31.78 1.85
N LEU A 249 0.16 30.81 2.54
CA LEU A 249 -1.29 30.79 2.75
C LEU A 249 -1.78 31.97 3.59
N ARG A 250 -1.04 32.38 4.63
CA ARG A 250 -1.37 33.59 5.42
C ARG A 250 -1.26 34.87 4.58
N GLN A 251 -0.25 34.97 3.73
CA GLN A 251 -0.03 36.17 2.89
C GLN A 251 -1.04 36.27 1.74
N ALA A 252 -1.69 35.18 1.36
CA ALA A 252 -2.64 35.17 0.26
C ALA A 252 -3.99 35.82 0.59
N HIS A 253 -4.26 36.15 1.87
CA HIS A 253 -5.51 36.76 2.32
C HIS A 253 -6.76 36.08 1.71
N LEU A 254 -6.79 34.75 1.74
CA LEU A 254 -7.91 33.98 1.22
C LEU A 254 -9.19 34.38 1.93
N THR A 255 -10.22 34.67 1.16
CA THR A 255 -11.54 35.10 1.68
C THR A 255 -12.48 33.89 1.82
N GLY A 256 -13.50 34.04 2.68
CA GLY A 256 -14.55 33.03 2.89
C GLY A 256 -14.21 31.94 3.91
N PRO A 257 -15.04 30.89 4.03
CA PRO A 257 -14.95 29.88 5.10
C PRO A 257 -13.61 29.14 5.16
N LEU A 258 -12.86 29.11 4.05
CA LEU A 258 -11.54 28.51 3.99
C LEU A 258 -10.48 29.41 4.64
N GLY A 259 -10.56 30.74 4.42
CA GLY A 259 -9.67 31.72 5.03
C GLY A 259 -9.81 31.76 6.54
N ASP A 260 -11.03 31.80 7.04
CA ASP A 260 -11.35 31.81 8.48
C ASP A 260 -10.84 30.57 9.20
N LYS A 261 -10.98 29.37 8.59
CA LYS A 261 -10.44 28.12 9.13
C LYS A 261 -8.92 28.04 9.11
N LEU A 262 -8.28 28.63 8.09
CA LEU A 262 -6.82 28.65 8.01
C LEU A 262 -6.24 29.61 9.06
N ASP A 263 -6.86 30.74 9.28
CA ASP A 263 -6.44 31.70 10.30
C ASP A 263 -6.63 31.14 11.72
N GLY A 264 -7.75 30.45 12.00
CA GLY A 264 -8.00 29.76 13.27
C GLY A 264 -7.10 28.56 13.53
N ALA A 265 -6.78 27.77 12.51
CA ALA A 265 -5.94 26.57 12.64
C ALA A 265 -4.45 26.87 12.86
N TYR A 266 -4.00 28.10 12.58
CA TYR A 266 -2.61 28.51 12.67
C TYR A 266 -2.33 29.59 13.71
N ALA A 267 -3.33 29.93 14.52
CA ALA A 267 -3.22 30.91 15.62
C ALA A 267 -2.65 30.29 16.93
N VAL A 268 -2.30 28.99 16.93
CA VAL A 268 -1.71 28.28 18.09
C VAL A 268 -0.23 27.99 17.86
#